data_dd82141b656ee3ec54ba9c51f6a93d40
#
_entry.id   dd82141b656ee3ec54ba9c51f6a93d40
#
_cell.length_a   1.000
_cell.length_b   1.000
_cell.length_c   1.000
_cell.angle_alpha   90.00
_cell.angle_beta   90.00
_cell.angle_gamma   90.00
#
_symmetry.space_group_name_H-M   'P 1'
#
loop_
_entity.id
_entity.type
_entity.pdbx_description
1 polymer ?
#
loop_
_entity_poly.entity_id
_entity_poly.type
_entity_poly.pdbx_seq_one_letter_code
_entity_poly.pdbx_strand_id
1 'polypeptide(L)'
;MPWLDTTPVKGSTHGGSGAGADGRVAVVFERSSAGSAALREAAELANAARELSVVTLAPQARPARWGRAGGEGPYNVAVREETQLELREAREILGSVADRATFEVLAGCPQPPLASWVAQHGFGLVLLPHRRLSPGGHLFAKSLRKETSAEVRLVR
;
A
#
# COMPACT_ATOMS: atom_id res chain seq x y z
N MET A 1 31.49 -30.29 -45.48
CA MET A 1 31.22 -29.28 -44.48
C MET A 1 29.72 -29.19 -44.32
N PRO A 2 29.15 -29.79 -43.29
CA PRO A 2 27.72 -29.67 -43.07
C PRO A 2 27.44 -28.32 -42.41
N TRP A 3 26.57 -27.57 -43.02
CA TRP A 3 26.02 -26.35 -42.49
C TRP A 3 25.03 -26.73 -41.38
N LEU A 4 25.34 -26.30 -40.19
CA LEU A 4 24.40 -26.38 -39.07
C LEU A 4 23.45 -25.16 -39.14
N ASP A 5 22.27 -25.42 -39.67
CA ASP A 5 21.12 -24.51 -39.57
C ASP A 5 20.71 -24.43 -38.11
N THR A 6 21.13 -23.36 -37.47
CA THR A 6 20.62 -22.98 -36.13
C THR A 6 19.42 -22.09 -36.34
N THR A 7 18.26 -22.68 -36.53
CA THR A 7 17.00 -21.94 -36.42
C THR A 7 16.80 -21.54 -34.95
N PRO A 8 16.64 -20.25 -34.65
CA PRO A 8 16.27 -19.84 -33.33
C PRO A 8 14.82 -20.26 -33.08
N VAL A 9 14.65 -21.15 -32.14
CA VAL A 9 13.33 -21.47 -31.59
C VAL A 9 12.77 -20.20 -30.98
N LYS A 10 11.75 -19.66 -31.61
CA LYS A 10 10.94 -18.56 -31.12
C LYS A 10 10.17 -19.06 -29.90
N GLY A 11 10.77 -18.90 -28.73
CA GLY A 11 10.12 -19.16 -27.47
C GLY A 11 8.94 -18.19 -27.33
N SER A 12 7.75 -18.71 -27.49
CA SER A 12 6.52 -18.04 -27.10
C SER A 12 6.54 -17.85 -25.60
N THR A 13 7.01 -16.71 -25.16
CA THR A 13 6.72 -16.23 -23.82
C THR A 13 5.22 -15.91 -23.76
N HIS A 14 4.43 -16.89 -23.43
CA HIS A 14 3.11 -16.64 -22.87
C HIS A 14 3.36 -15.85 -21.59
N GLY A 15 3.14 -14.55 -21.68
CA GLY A 15 2.99 -13.68 -20.54
C GLY A 15 1.79 -14.12 -19.73
N GLY A 16 1.96 -15.18 -18.96
CA GLY A 16 1.08 -15.51 -17.86
C GLY A 16 1.20 -14.39 -16.86
N SER A 17 0.15 -13.60 -16.74
CA SER A 17 -0.05 -12.57 -15.72
C SER A 17 -0.09 -13.22 -14.33
N GLY A 18 1.04 -13.73 -13.89
CA GLY A 18 1.28 -14.18 -12.53
C GLY A 18 1.80 -13.05 -11.66
N ALA A 19 1.12 -11.91 -11.66
CA ALA A 19 1.50 -10.73 -10.88
C ALA A 19 1.25 -10.90 -9.36
N GLY A 20 1.12 -12.11 -8.86
CA GLY A 20 0.79 -12.34 -7.46
C GLY A 20 1.81 -13.12 -6.63
N ALA A 21 2.77 -13.84 -7.25
CA ALA A 21 3.54 -14.81 -6.48
C ALA A 21 4.82 -14.26 -5.86
N ASP A 22 5.51 -13.33 -6.50
CA ASP A 22 6.85 -12.87 -6.08
C ASP A 22 6.94 -11.37 -5.77
N GLY A 23 5.82 -10.67 -5.73
CA GLY A 23 5.77 -9.23 -5.57
C GLY A 23 5.78 -8.78 -4.11
N ARG A 24 6.20 -7.53 -3.89
CA ARG A 24 6.09 -6.85 -2.61
C ARG A 24 4.60 -6.62 -2.28
N VAL A 25 4.25 -6.76 -1.02
CA VAL A 25 2.89 -6.55 -0.52
C VAL A 25 2.83 -5.24 0.26
N ALA A 26 1.87 -4.40 -0.08
CA ALA A 26 1.53 -3.22 0.70
C ALA A 26 0.18 -3.40 1.38
N VAL A 27 0.04 -2.93 2.59
CA VAL A 27 -1.22 -2.85 3.32
C VAL A 27 -1.44 -1.45 3.85
N VAL A 28 -2.61 -0.90 3.56
CA VAL A 28 -3.05 0.35 4.17
C VAL A 28 -3.73 0.00 5.49
N PHE A 29 -3.16 0.49 6.58
CA PHE A 29 -3.69 0.26 7.90
C PHE A 29 -4.48 1.46 8.41
N GLU A 30 -5.58 1.20 9.03
CA GLU A 30 -6.39 2.11 9.83
C GLU A 30 -6.90 1.38 11.06
N ARG A 31 -7.20 2.12 12.12
CA ARG A 31 -7.75 1.56 13.37
C ARG A 31 -9.20 1.17 13.20
N SER A 32 -9.41 -0.02 12.63
CA SER A 32 -10.73 -0.61 12.42
C SER A 32 -10.62 -2.14 12.39
N SER A 33 -11.73 -2.83 12.50
CA SER A 33 -11.77 -4.30 12.32
C SER A 33 -11.30 -4.72 10.93
N ALA A 34 -11.69 -3.98 9.90
CA ALA A 34 -11.24 -4.22 8.53
C ALA A 34 -9.75 -3.94 8.36
N GLY A 35 -9.21 -2.91 8.99
CA GLY A 35 -7.78 -2.62 9.02
C GLY A 35 -6.97 -3.74 9.67
N SER A 36 -7.44 -4.23 10.81
CA SER A 36 -6.81 -5.37 11.49
C SER A 36 -6.89 -6.67 10.67
N ALA A 37 -8.01 -6.92 9.99
CA ALA A 37 -8.16 -8.06 9.10
C ALA A 37 -7.22 -7.97 7.89
N ALA A 38 -7.12 -6.80 7.26
CA ALA A 38 -6.20 -6.55 6.15
C ALA A 38 -4.74 -6.79 6.58
N LEU A 39 -4.37 -6.34 7.77
CA LEU A 39 -3.03 -6.52 8.31
C LEU A 39 -2.69 -7.98 8.59
N ARG A 40 -3.63 -8.75 9.12
CA ARG A 40 -3.46 -10.21 9.32
C ARG A 40 -3.34 -10.95 8.00
N GLU A 41 -4.17 -10.63 7.00
CA GLU A 41 -4.07 -11.19 5.67
C GLU A 41 -2.71 -10.86 5.03
N ALA A 42 -2.25 -9.63 5.17
CA ALA A 42 -0.92 -9.21 4.71
C ALA A 42 0.20 -10.01 5.39
N ALA A 43 0.09 -10.26 6.68
CA ALA A 43 1.05 -11.06 7.43
C ALA A 43 1.14 -12.52 6.95
N GLU A 44 0.01 -13.12 6.61
CA GLU A 44 -0.05 -14.47 6.04
C GLU A 44 0.59 -14.54 4.65
N LEU A 45 0.36 -13.52 3.83
CA LEU A 45 0.93 -13.42 2.48
C LEU A 45 2.42 -13.08 2.48
N ALA A 46 2.89 -12.40 3.50
CA ALA A 46 4.28 -11.98 3.65
C ALA A 46 5.23 -13.10 4.11
N ASN A 47 4.82 -14.36 3.99
CA ASN A 47 5.67 -15.47 4.36
C ASN A 47 6.98 -15.49 3.57
N ALA A 48 8.07 -15.60 4.31
CA ALA A 48 9.47 -15.91 4.00
C ALA A 48 10.12 -15.24 2.77
N ALA A 49 9.38 -14.95 1.69
CA ALA A 49 9.93 -14.47 0.43
C ALA A 49 9.36 -13.11 -0.04
N ARG A 50 8.37 -12.56 0.66
CA ARG A 50 7.72 -11.29 0.27
C ARG A 50 8.00 -10.20 1.28
N GLU A 51 8.38 -9.05 0.78
CA GLU A 51 8.51 -7.86 1.60
C GLU A 51 7.12 -7.26 1.88
N LEU A 52 6.87 -6.95 3.14
CA LEU A 52 5.65 -6.32 3.61
C LEU A 52 5.92 -4.85 3.92
N SER A 53 5.10 -3.97 3.37
CA SER A 53 5.08 -2.56 3.73
C SER A 53 3.72 -2.18 4.31
N VAL A 54 3.73 -1.62 5.49
CA VAL A 54 2.56 -1.11 6.18
C VAL A 54 2.54 0.40 6.05
N VAL A 55 1.45 0.95 5.55
CA VAL A 55 1.31 2.38 5.38
C VAL A 55 0.05 2.88 6.05
N THR A 56 0.14 4.01 6.71
CA THR A 56 -1.01 4.77 7.20
C THR A 56 -1.15 6.06 6.39
N LEU A 57 -2.37 6.47 6.17
CA LEU A 57 -2.67 7.66 5.39
C LEU A 57 -2.94 8.85 6.32
N ALA A 58 -2.19 9.93 6.12
CA ALA A 58 -2.30 11.16 6.88
C ALA A 58 -2.76 12.31 5.97
N PRO A 59 -4.07 12.47 5.72
CA PRO A 59 -4.56 13.62 4.97
C PRO A 59 -4.28 14.90 5.76
N GLN A 60 -3.62 15.86 5.11
CA GLN A 60 -3.26 17.13 5.72
C GLN A 60 -4.17 18.25 5.22
N ALA A 61 -4.50 19.17 6.12
CA ALA A 61 -5.14 20.41 5.73
C ALA A 61 -4.12 21.35 5.07
N ARG A 62 -4.58 22.09 4.06
CA ARG A 62 -3.76 23.16 3.48
C ARG A 62 -3.50 24.22 4.54
N PRO A 63 -2.28 24.80 4.58
CA PRO A 63 -2.04 25.97 5.41
C PRO A 63 -3.05 27.06 5.05
N ALA A 64 -3.67 27.66 6.05
CA ALA A 64 -4.55 28.80 5.82
C ALA A 64 -3.72 29.93 5.18
N ARG A 65 -4.26 30.54 4.11
CA ARG A 65 -3.59 31.66 3.39
C ARG A 65 -3.16 32.81 4.30
N TRP A 66 -3.75 32.88 5.47
CA TRP A 66 -3.59 33.96 6.47
C TRP A 66 -3.00 33.44 7.79
N GLY A 67 -2.54 32.21 7.85
CA GLY A 67 -1.87 31.65 9.01
C GLY A 67 -0.47 32.23 9.16
N ARG A 68 -0.04 32.50 10.39
CA ARG A 68 1.32 32.91 10.71
C ARG A 68 2.31 31.95 10.09
N ALA A 69 3.26 32.45 9.32
CA ALA A 69 4.32 31.68 8.72
C ALA A 69 5.06 30.85 9.79
N GLY A 70 5.12 29.52 9.62
CA GLY A 70 6.06 28.65 10.31
C GLY A 70 5.48 27.63 11.29
N GLY A 71 4.17 27.46 11.43
CA GLY A 71 3.58 26.48 12.33
C GLY A 71 2.74 25.41 11.63
N GLU A 72 2.96 24.15 11.98
CA GLU A 72 2.04 23.06 11.65
C GLU A 72 0.71 23.32 12.38
N GLY A 73 -0.42 23.36 11.65
CA GLY A 73 -1.72 23.61 12.27
C GLY A 73 -2.11 22.51 13.26
N PRO A 74 -2.96 22.80 14.27
CA PRO A 74 -3.39 21.83 15.27
C PRO A 74 -3.98 20.55 14.66
N TYR A 75 -4.68 20.69 13.56
CA TYR A 75 -5.23 19.55 12.81
C TYR A 75 -4.12 18.59 12.32
N ASN A 76 -3.08 19.12 11.69
CA ASN A 76 -1.99 18.31 11.17
C ASN A 76 -1.17 17.65 12.29
N VAL A 77 -1.03 18.31 13.43
CA VAL A 77 -0.41 17.72 14.62
C VAL A 77 -1.23 16.54 15.11
N ALA A 78 -2.54 16.69 15.24
CA ALA A 78 -3.42 15.60 15.68
C ALA A 78 -3.40 14.42 14.71
N VAL A 79 -3.43 14.65 13.41
CA VAL A 79 -3.33 13.61 12.38
C VAL A 79 -2.00 12.87 12.49
N ARG A 80 -0.90 13.57 12.71
CA ARG A 80 0.42 12.93 12.88
C ARG A 80 0.48 12.06 14.13
N GLU A 81 -0.05 12.52 15.25
CA GLU A 81 -0.12 11.75 16.49
C GLU A 81 -0.97 10.48 16.31
N GLU A 82 -2.13 10.61 15.68
CA GLU A 82 -3.00 9.48 15.38
C GLU A 82 -2.30 8.44 14.48
N THR A 83 -1.63 8.87 13.43
CA THR A 83 -0.90 7.95 12.55
C THR A 83 0.27 7.26 13.24
N GLN A 84 0.92 7.89 14.21
CA GLN A 84 1.94 7.24 15.02
C GLN A 84 1.35 6.16 15.93
N LEU A 85 0.17 6.39 16.50
CA LEU A 85 -0.56 5.39 17.26
C LEU A 85 -0.98 4.21 16.39
N GLU A 86 -1.48 4.50 15.19
CA GLU A 86 -1.83 3.46 14.21
C GLU A 86 -0.63 2.57 13.86
N LEU A 87 0.53 3.14 13.62
CA LEU A 87 1.74 2.37 13.33
C LEU A 87 2.20 1.51 14.52
N ARG A 88 2.04 1.98 15.74
CA ARG A 88 2.33 1.18 16.93
C ARG A 88 1.39 -0.01 17.04
N GLU A 89 0.09 0.22 16.88
CA GLU A 89 -0.92 -0.82 16.89
C GLU A 89 -0.69 -1.85 15.77
N ALA A 90 -0.34 -1.39 14.59
CA ALA A 90 0.01 -2.28 13.48
C ALA A 90 1.19 -3.20 13.82
N ARG A 91 2.23 -2.68 14.48
CA ARG A 91 3.37 -3.49 14.94
C ARG A 91 2.95 -4.53 15.98
N GLU A 92 2.08 -4.17 16.89
CA GLU A 92 1.55 -5.10 17.92
C GLU A 92 0.75 -6.23 17.27
N ILE A 93 -0.11 -5.92 16.29
CA ILE A 93 -0.91 -6.92 15.56
C ILE A 93 -0.01 -7.88 14.78
N LEU A 94 1.03 -7.36 14.13
CA LEU A 94 1.96 -8.17 13.32
C LEU A 94 2.88 -9.04 14.16
N GLY A 95 3.18 -8.65 15.40
CA GLY A 95 4.09 -9.39 16.27
C GLY A 95 5.47 -9.58 15.63
N SER A 96 5.94 -10.81 15.51
CA SER A 96 7.26 -11.14 14.94
C SER A 96 7.42 -10.78 13.46
N VAL A 97 6.33 -10.68 12.71
CA VAL A 97 6.36 -10.25 11.31
C VAL A 97 6.75 -8.79 11.18
N ALA A 98 6.49 -7.98 12.21
CA ALA A 98 6.85 -6.56 12.23
C ALA A 98 8.35 -6.32 12.04
N ASP A 99 9.21 -7.23 12.50
CA ASP A 99 10.66 -7.10 12.37
C ASP A 99 11.15 -7.14 10.91
N ARG A 100 10.32 -7.68 10.03
CA ARG A 100 10.60 -7.79 8.58
C ARG A 100 9.73 -6.87 7.73
N ALA A 101 8.89 -6.08 8.35
CA ALA A 101 8.01 -5.14 7.68
C ALA A 101 8.56 -3.72 7.73
N THR A 102 8.26 -2.95 6.71
CA THR A 102 8.50 -1.50 6.72
C THR A 102 7.23 -0.76 7.11
N PHE A 103 7.38 0.37 7.78
CA PHE A 103 6.28 1.18 8.25
C PHE A 103 6.45 2.62 7.79
N GLU A 104 5.47 3.13 7.10
CA GLU A 104 5.49 4.49 6.56
C GLU A 104 4.18 5.24 6.83
N VAL A 105 4.29 6.55 6.93
CA VAL A 105 3.18 7.47 6.92
C VAL A 105 3.17 8.21 5.60
N LEU A 106 2.09 8.11 4.83
CA LEU A 106 1.88 8.91 3.64
C LEU A 106 1.05 10.14 3.98
N ALA A 107 1.72 11.27 4.02
CA ALA A 107 1.07 12.55 4.21
C ALA A 107 0.80 13.22 2.86
N GLY A 108 -0.31 13.89 2.73
CA GLY A 108 -0.66 14.62 1.52
C GLY A 108 -1.84 15.55 1.68
N CYS A 109 -1.89 16.54 0.83
CA CYS A 109 -2.91 17.57 0.82
C CYS A 109 -3.50 17.71 -0.59
N PRO A 110 -4.81 17.55 -0.77
CA PRO A 110 -5.83 17.12 0.20
C PRO A 110 -5.82 15.62 0.45
N GLN A 111 -5.20 14.82 -0.43
CA GLN A 111 -5.14 13.36 -0.34
C GLN A 111 -3.70 12.85 -0.32
N PRO A 112 -3.39 11.83 0.48
CA PRO A 112 -2.09 11.16 0.42
C PRO A 112 -1.84 10.54 -0.95
N PRO A 113 -0.59 10.58 -1.48
CA PRO A 113 -0.28 10.14 -2.84
C PRO A 113 -0.05 8.61 -2.91
N LEU A 114 -1.06 7.81 -2.56
CA LEU A 114 -0.94 6.36 -2.47
C LEU A 114 -0.62 5.71 -3.83
N ALA A 115 -1.29 6.14 -4.90
CA ALA A 115 -1.06 5.56 -6.23
C ALA A 115 0.38 5.78 -6.71
N SER A 116 0.92 6.97 -6.53
CA SER A 116 2.31 7.28 -6.85
C SER A 116 3.28 6.46 -6.01
N TRP A 117 3.01 6.32 -4.73
CA TRP A 117 3.82 5.53 -3.81
C TRP A 117 3.83 4.05 -4.20
N VAL A 118 2.67 3.48 -4.51
CA VAL A 118 2.55 2.09 -5.00
C VAL A 118 3.33 1.89 -6.28
N ALA A 119 3.20 2.79 -7.24
CA ALA A 119 3.89 2.71 -8.53
C ALA A 119 5.42 2.83 -8.37
N GLN A 120 5.89 3.74 -7.54
CA GLN A 120 7.33 3.97 -7.30
C GLN A 120 8.02 2.79 -6.62
N HIS A 121 7.33 2.09 -5.73
CA HIS A 121 7.88 0.98 -4.97
C HIS A 121 7.67 -0.39 -5.64
N GLY A 122 6.93 -0.47 -6.73
CA GLY A 122 6.72 -1.69 -7.48
C GLY A 122 5.97 -2.78 -6.71
N PHE A 123 4.96 -2.41 -5.93
CA PHE A 123 4.12 -3.39 -5.24
C PHE A 123 3.30 -4.22 -6.22
N GLY A 124 3.28 -5.54 -6.01
CA GLY A 124 2.44 -6.44 -6.77
C GLY A 124 1.02 -6.59 -6.22
N LEU A 125 0.85 -6.38 -4.93
CA LEU A 125 -0.42 -6.48 -4.22
C LEU A 125 -0.58 -5.36 -3.20
N VAL A 126 -1.75 -4.75 -3.20
CA VAL A 126 -2.15 -3.73 -2.21
C VAL A 126 -3.43 -4.17 -1.53
N LEU A 127 -3.39 -4.30 -0.20
CA LEU A 127 -4.54 -4.60 0.63
C LEU A 127 -5.11 -3.31 1.22
N LEU A 128 -6.38 -3.10 1.01
CA LEU A 128 -7.12 -1.95 1.53
C LEU A 128 -8.23 -2.42 2.47
N PRO A 129 -8.40 -1.77 3.63
CA PRO A 129 -9.54 -2.05 4.48
C PRO A 129 -10.84 -1.58 3.83
N HIS A 130 -11.86 -2.44 3.85
CA HIS A 130 -13.16 -2.10 3.33
C HIS A 130 -13.92 -1.24 4.34
N ARG A 131 -14.17 0.01 3.98
CA ARG A 131 -15.02 0.90 4.78
C ARG A 131 -16.47 0.75 4.35
N ARG A 132 -17.29 0.13 5.20
CA ARG A 132 -18.72 -0.08 4.93
C ARG A 132 -19.54 1.21 4.78
N LEU A 133 -19.07 2.31 5.38
CA LEU A 133 -19.83 3.57 5.49
C LEU A 133 -19.34 4.68 4.58
N SER A 134 -18.27 4.47 3.82
CA SER A 134 -17.71 5.49 2.94
C SER A 134 -17.95 5.10 1.48
N PRO A 135 -18.82 5.81 0.74
CA PRO A 135 -18.94 5.63 -0.71
C PRO A 135 -17.63 5.90 -1.46
N GLY A 136 -16.71 6.66 -0.84
CA GLY A 136 -15.38 6.93 -1.39
C GLY A 136 -14.44 5.73 -1.43
N GLY A 137 -14.63 4.70 -0.59
CA GLY A 137 -13.74 3.55 -0.51
C GLY A 137 -13.68 2.74 -1.80
N HIS A 138 -14.82 2.50 -2.44
CA HIS A 138 -14.86 1.81 -3.73
C HIS A 138 -14.29 2.64 -4.88
N LEU A 139 -14.54 3.95 -4.88
CA LEU A 139 -13.98 4.87 -5.87
C LEU A 139 -12.47 4.97 -5.72
N PHE A 140 -11.98 4.98 -4.51
CA PHE A 140 -10.55 5.00 -4.21
C PHE A 140 -9.86 3.72 -4.70
N ALA A 141 -10.40 2.54 -4.41
CA ALA A 141 -9.87 1.27 -4.90
C ALA A 141 -9.90 1.18 -6.42
N LYS A 142 -10.99 1.66 -7.04
CA LYS A 142 -11.12 1.71 -8.50
C LYS A 142 -10.09 2.65 -9.13
N SER A 143 -9.88 3.82 -8.56
CA SER A 143 -8.86 4.77 -9.00
C SER A 143 -7.46 4.17 -8.88
N LEU A 144 -7.15 3.55 -7.75
CA LEU A 144 -5.88 2.90 -7.53
C LEU A 144 -5.60 1.77 -8.52
N ARG A 145 -6.60 0.94 -8.82
CA ARG A 145 -6.50 -0.12 -9.85
C ARG A 145 -6.25 0.45 -11.25
N LYS A 146 -6.79 1.61 -11.55
CA LYS A 146 -6.63 2.28 -12.83
C LYS A 146 -5.26 2.93 -12.98
N GLU A 147 -4.70 3.42 -11.89
CA GLU A 147 -3.45 4.19 -11.87
C GLU A 147 -2.21 3.31 -11.63
N THR A 148 -2.39 2.08 -11.16
CA THR A 148 -1.29 1.17 -10.87
C THR A 148 -1.48 -0.18 -11.55
N SER A 149 -0.37 -0.90 -11.76
CA SER A 149 -0.40 -2.29 -12.24
C SER A 149 -0.56 -3.30 -11.10
N ALA A 150 -0.59 -2.87 -9.86
CA ALA A 150 -0.75 -3.73 -8.70
C ALA A 150 -2.17 -4.33 -8.62
N GLU A 151 -2.27 -5.55 -8.10
CA GLU A 151 -3.55 -6.09 -7.67
C GLU A 151 -4.02 -5.32 -6.44
N VAL A 152 -5.24 -4.83 -6.46
CA VAL A 152 -5.86 -4.12 -5.33
C VAL A 152 -6.99 -4.97 -4.76
N ARG A 153 -6.84 -5.38 -3.50
CA ARG A 153 -7.79 -6.22 -2.80
C ARG A 153 -8.40 -5.48 -1.62
N LEU A 154 -9.71 -5.48 -1.55
CA LEU A 154 -10.46 -4.96 -0.40
C LEU A 154 -10.67 -6.07 0.62
N VAL A 155 -10.27 -5.83 1.86
CA VAL A 155 -10.45 -6.75 2.99
C VAL A 155 -11.56 -6.25 3.92
N ARG A 156 -12.44 -7.16 4.31
CA ARG A 156 -13.60 -6.86 5.17
C ARG A 156 -13.36 -7.21 6.64
#